data_93737fa0f7a5b17ea7af978f9ed955dd
#
_entry.id   93737fa0f7a5b17ea7af978f9ed955dd
#
_cell.length_a   1.000
_cell.length_b   1.000
_cell.length_c   1.000
_cell.angle_alpha   90.00
_cell.angle_beta   90.00
_cell.angle_gamma   90.00
#
_symmetry.space_group_name_H-M   'P 1'
#
loop_
_entity.id
_entity.type
_entity.pdbx_description
1 polymer ?
#
loop_
_entity_poly.entity_id
_entity_poly.type
_entity_poly.pdbx_seq_one_letter_code
_entity_poly.pdbx_strand_id
1 'polypeptide(L)'
;MSYLYYFYITVSGLVMRVPIYEALAHYKKNEELPYTEYFGLGFFSDISLAEEALVESKILSGFSKLNDDSFSIKTHYLNDCAHIGDDINYEIVNNKIYGVWYDYDIDPYYSSSGYIGLFSTLEYAEKALKWYKTWDIFKVHGLEYLGINIITLNLRGWTEGFITVYD
;
A
#
# COMPACT_ATOMS: atom_id res chain seq x y z
N MET A 1 -7.03 16.81 20.35
CA MET A 1 -7.72 15.72 21.06
C MET A 1 -7.40 14.43 20.34
N SER A 2 -6.54 13.60 20.92
CA SER A 2 -6.16 12.32 20.30
C SER A 2 -7.30 11.34 20.46
N TYR A 3 -7.88 10.89 19.34
CA TYR A 3 -8.76 9.74 19.38
C TYR A 3 -7.90 8.48 19.39
N LEU A 4 -7.74 7.91 20.58
CA LEU A 4 -7.22 6.56 20.74
C LEU A 4 -8.32 5.58 20.33
N TYR A 5 -8.15 4.90 19.23
CA TYR A 5 -8.97 3.73 18.91
C TYR A 5 -8.42 2.53 19.66
N TYR A 6 -8.95 2.28 20.87
CA TYR A 6 -8.79 1.00 21.56
C TYR A 6 -9.88 0.06 21.07
N PHE A 7 -9.51 -0.97 20.36
CA PHE A 7 -10.37 -2.13 20.17
C PHE A 7 -9.75 -3.33 20.87
N TYR A 8 -10.24 -3.62 22.06
CA TYR A 8 -10.07 -4.90 22.71
C TYR A 8 -11.39 -5.66 22.57
N ILE A 9 -11.38 -6.79 21.91
CA ILE A 9 -12.28 -7.92 22.23
C ILE A 9 -11.61 -9.20 21.77
N THR A 10 -11.06 -9.96 22.69
CA THR A 10 -10.82 -11.38 22.55
C THR A 10 -12.08 -12.11 22.97
N VAL A 11 -12.89 -12.53 22.02
CA VAL A 11 -13.92 -13.55 22.26
C VAL A 11 -13.89 -14.52 21.08
N SER A 12 -13.49 -15.76 21.38
CA SER A 12 -13.71 -16.97 20.58
C SER A 12 -13.36 -16.87 19.08
N GLY A 13 -12.08 -16.97 18.74
CA GLY A 13 -11.68 -17.38 17.39
C GLY A 13 -11.85 -16.38 16.24
N LEU A 14 -12.32 -15.16 16.48
CA LEU A 14 -12.35 -14.07 15.50
C LEU A 14 -11.02 -13.31 15.56
N VAL A 15 -10.17 -13.54 14.57
CA VAL A 15 -9.02 -12.69 14.33
C VAL A 15 -9.56 -11.32 13.88
N MET A 16 -9.45 -10.30 14.74
CA MET A 16 -9.77 -8.93 14.35
C MET A 16 -8.74 -8.47 13.31
N ARG A 17 -9.21 -8.14 12.11
CA ARG A 17 -8.39 -7.55 11.06
C ARG A 17 -8.59 -6.04 11.05
N VAL A 18 -7.52 -5.28 11.19
CA VAL A 18 -7.55 -3.82 11.07
C VAL A 18 -7.33 -3.45 9.60
N PRO A 19 -8.37 -2.95 8.90
CA PRO A 19 -8.22 -2.59 7.50
C PRO A 19 -7.42 -1.30 7.35
N ILE A 20 -6.58 -1.25 6.30
CA ILE A 20 -5.90 -0.05 5.80
C ILE A 20 -6.28 0.07 4.33
N TYR A 21 -6.69 1.25 3.92
CA TYR A 21 -7.20 1.53 2.59
C TYR A 21 -6.15 2.27 1.77
N GLU A 22 -5.70 1.67 0.68
CA GLU A 22 -4.80 2.29 -0.29
C GLU A 22 -5.63 2.88 -1.43
N ALA A 23 -5.62 4.21 -1.57
CA ALA A 23 -6.20 4.88 -2.71
C ALA A 23 -5.22 4.85 -3.88
N LEU A 24 -5.69 4.46 -5.05
CA LEU A 24 -4.90 4.23 -6.24
C LEU A 24 -5.53 4.92 -7.45
N ALA A 25 -4.68 5.49 -8.30
CA ALA A 25 -5.04 5.77 -9.68
C ALA A 25 -4.19 4.89 -10.61
N HIS A 26 -4.73 4.53 -11.75
CA HIS A 26 -4.00 3.78 -12.74
C HIS A 26 -4.18 4.37 -14.15
N TYR A 27 -3.14 4.26 -14.95
CA TYR A 27 -3.10 4.77 -16.30
C TYR A 27 -2.55 3.70 -17.25
N LYS A 28 -3.28 3.46 -18.34
CA LYS A 28 -2.84 2.61 -19.42
C LYS A 28 -2.47 3.48 -20.62
N LYS A 29 -1.17 3.60 -20.89
CA LYS A 29 -0.64 4.51 -21.92
C LYS A 29 -1.11 4.16 -23.33
N ASN A 30 -1.30 2.86 -23.60
CA ASN A 30 -1.74 2.35 -24.91
C ASN A 30 -2.48 1.03 -24.70
N GLU A 31 -3.59 0.82 -25.41
CA GLU A 31 -4.33 -0.45 -25.33
C GLU A 31 -3.53 -1.66 -25.84
N GLU A 32 -2.56 -1.43 -26.71
CA GLU A 32 -1.67 -2.48 -27.25
C GLU A 32 -0.55 -2.88 -26.28
N LEU A 33 -0.25 -2.04 -25.27
CA LEU A 33 0.75 -2.35 -24.28
C LEU A 33 0.09 -3.03 -23.07
N PRO A 34 0.63 -4.16 -22.60
CA PRO A 34 0.07 -4.88 -21.44
C PRO A 34 0.28 -4.15 -20.12
N TYR A 35 0.91 -2.98 -20.12
CA TYR A 35 1.40 -2.30 -18.92
C TYR A 35 0.40 -1.27 -18.41
N THR A 36 0.22 -1.28 -17.12
CA THR A 36 -0.58 -0.30 -16.39
C THR A 36 0.31 0.37 -15.35
N GLU A 37 0.42 1.69 -15.43
CA GLU A 37 1.10 2.48 -14.40
C GLU A 37 0.15 2.72 -13.23
N TYR A 38 0.63 2.54 -12.00
CA TYR A 38 -0.13 2.76 -10.78
C TYR A 38 0.46 3.92 -9.99
N PHE A 39 -0.40 4.81 -9.52
CA PHE A 39 -0.07 5.94 -8.67
C PHE A 39 -0.69 5.71 -7.30
N GLY A 40 0.13 5.53 -6.27
CA GLY A 40 -0.32 5.44 -4.88
C GLY A 40 -0.74 6.81 -4.37
N LEU A 41 -2.03 7.06 -4.24
CA LEU A 41 -2.57 8.34 -3.78
C LEU A 41 -2.52 8.50 -2.25
N GLY A 42 -2.23 7.42 -1.53
CA GLY A 42 -2.05 7.41 -0.09
C GLY A 42 -2.63 6.18 0.58
N PHE A 43 -2.29 6.04 1.87
CA PHE A 43 -2.83 5.01 2.74
C PHE A 43 -3.67 5.65 3.86
N PHE A 44 -4.85 5.10 4.11
CA PHE A 44 -5.85 5.69 4.99
C PHE A 44 -6.36 4.68 6.01
N SER A 45 -6.61 5.15 7.24
CA SER A 45 -7.17 4.34 8.31
C SER A 45 -8.70 4.21 8.22
N ASP A 46 -9.33 5.00 7.37
CA ASP A 46 -10.77 5.03 7.15
C ASP A 46 -11.07 5.07 5.65
N ILE A 47 -12.10 4.33 5.22
CA ILE A 47 -12.48 4.25 3.82
C ILE A 47 -12.98 5.61 3.29
N SER A 48 -13.66 6.40 4.11
CA SER A 48 -14.16 7.72 3.72
C SER A 48 -13.03 8.69 3.39
N LEU A 49 -11.90 8.61 4.11
CA LEU A 49 -10.71 9.41 3.80
C LEU A 49 -10.05 8.97 2.49
N ALA A 50 -10.06 7.67 2.19
CA ALA A 50 -9.57 7.17 0.91
C ALA A 50 -10.47 7.60 -0.25
N GLU A 51 -11.79 7.57 -0.08
CA GLU A 51 -12.77 8.06 -1.06
C GLU A 51 -12.60 9.56 -1.32
N GLU A 52 -12.43 10.36 -0.26
CA GLU A 52 -12.15 11.79 -0.36
C GLU A 52 -10.87 12.06 -1.16
N ALA A 53 -9.81 11.32 -0.87
CA ALA A 53 -8.54 11.42 -1.60
C ALA A 53 -8.70 11.10 -3.10
N LEU A 54 -9.52 10.12 -3.47
CA LEU A 54 -9.84 9.85 -4.88
C LEU A 54 -10.57 11.02 -5.53
N VAL A 55 -11.61 11.55 -4.86
CA VAL A 55 -12.39 12.71 -5.39
C VAL A 55 -11.50 13.91 -5.62
N GLU A 56 -10.66 14.25 -4.64
CA GLU A 56 -9.73 15.38 -4.75
C GLU A 56 -8.64 15.16 -5.81
N SER A 57 -8.19 13.92 -6.01
CA SER A 57 -7.18 13.62 -7.03
C SER A 57 -7.73 13.76 -8.45
N LYS A 58 -9.00 13.44 -8.69
CA LYS A 58 -9.63 13.52 -10.03
C LYS A 58 -9.61 14.91 -10.66
N ILE A 59 -9.51 15.98 -9.87
CA ILE A 59 -9.44 17.36 -10.38
C ILE A 59 -8.01 17.84 -10.64
N LEU A 60 -6.99 17.08 -10.22
CA LEU A 60 -5.60 17.47 -10.39
C LEU A 60 -5.09 17.24 -11.81
N SER A 61 -4.06 17.98 -12.18
CA SER A 61 -3.41 17.84 -13.49
C SER A 61 -2.95 16.39 -13.72
N GLY A 62 -3.14 15.90 -14.92
CA GLY A 62 -2.87 14.50 -15.30
C GLY A 62 -4.01 13.57 -14.90
N PHE A 63 -4.37 13.51 -13.63
CA PHE A 63 -5.47 12.66 -13.14
C PHE A 63 -6.84 13.05 -13.72
N SER A 64 -7.10 14.34 -13.94
CA SER A 64 -8.36 14.84 -14.54
C SER A 64 -8.63 14.35 -15.97
N LYS A 65 -7.64 13.74 -16.61
CA LYS A 65 -7.77 13.14 -17.94
C LYS A 65 -8.10 11.65 -17.89
N LEU A 66 -8.08 11.05 -16.71
CA LEU A 66 -8.37 9.64 -16.51
C LEU A 66 -9.88 9.41 -16.38
N ASN A 67 -10.32 8.23 -16.80
CA ASN A 67 -11.70 7.80 -16.60
C ASN A 67 -11.95 7.42 -15.13
N ASP A 68 -13.21 7.39 -14.72
CA ASP A 68 -13.58 7.00 -13.35
C ASP A 68 -13.08 5.60 -12.96
N ASP A 69 -13.11 4.65 -13.90
CA ASP A 69 -12.61 3.28 -13.70
C ASP A 69 -11.08 3.21 -13.45
N SER A 70 -10.36 4.31 -13.70
CA SER A 70 -8.94 4.42 -13.40
C SER A 70 -8.64 4.65 -11.91
N PHE A 71 -9.66 4.80 -11.08
CA PHE A 71 -9.50 5.06 -9.65
C PHE A 71 -10.08 3.90 -8.84
N SER A 72 -9.33 3.46 -7.83
CA SER A 72 -9.74 2.33 -6.99
C SER A 72 -9.21 2.45 -5.57
N ILE A 73 -9.86 1.72 -4.65
CA ILE A 73 -9.39 1.54 -3.28
C ILE A 73 -9.07 0.06 -3.09
N LYS A 74 -7.84 -0.22 -2.67
CA LYS A 74 -7.41 -1.54 -2.29
C LYS A 74 -7.40 -1.66 -0.77
N THR A 75 -8.01 -2.70 -0.24
CA THR A 75 -7.99 -2.98 1.19
C THR A 75 -6.82 -3.90 1.52
N HIS A 76 -5.99 -3.46 2.45
CA HIS A 76 -4.96 -4.26 3.11
C HIS A 76 -5.38 -4.53 4.56
N TYR A 77 -4.82 -5.56 5.16
CA TYR A 77 -5.01 -5.81 6.59
C TYR A 77 -3.69 -5.66 7.32
N LEU A 78 -3.71 -4.87 8.41
CA LEU A 78 -2.54 -4.62 9.22
C LEU A 78 -2.09 -5.91 9.92
N ASN A 79 -0.78 -6.18 9.90
CA ASN A 79 -0.18 -7.35 10.54
C ASN A 79 -0.68 -8.71 9.99
N ASP A 80 -1.15 -8.76 8.75
CA ASP A 80 -1.66 -9.99 8.11
C ASP A 80 -0.48 -10.87 7.62
N CYS A 81 0.30 -11.41 8.57
CA CYS A 81 1.41 -12.31 8.30
C CYS A 81 1.57 -13.30 9.45
N ALA A 82 1.46 -14.59 9.18
CA ALA A 82 1.55 -15.65 10.19
C ALA A 82 2.92 -15.79 10.87
N HIS A 83 3.96 -15.12 10.35
CA HIS A 83 5.34 -15.26 10.82
C HIS A 83 5.82 -14.11 11.74
N ILE A 84 4.91 -13.22 12.19
CA ILE A 84 5.25 -12.11 13.09
C ILE A 84 5.08 -12.46 14.58
N GLY A 85 4.42 -13.57 14.90
CA GLY A 85 4.15 -14.08 16.25
C GLY A 85 2.67 -14.11 16.59
N ASP A 86 2.33 -14.59 17.80
CA ASP A 86 0.93 -14.79 18.22
C ASP A 86 0.37 -13.58 19.00
N ASP A 87 1.21 -12.87 19.75
CA ASP A 87 0.81 -11.67 20.51
C ASP A 87 0.95 -10.42 19.66
N ILE A 88 -0.03 -10.19 18.78
CA ILE A 88 0.02 -9.10 17.81
C ILE A 88 -0.56 -7.83 18.41
N ASN A 89 0.26 -6.76 18.48
CA ASN A 89 -0.18 -5.41 18.79
C ASN A 89 -0.57 -4.66 17.51
N TYR A 90 -1.82 -4.19 17.45
CA TYR A 90 -2.35 -3.41 16.32
C TYR A 90 -2.30 -1.89 16.56
N GLU A 91 -1.64 -1.43 17.60
CA GLU A 91 -1.52 0.00 17.90
C GLU A 91 -0.72 0.73 16.82
N ILE A 92 -1.33 1.77 16.25
CA ILE A 92 -0.68 2.65 15.28
C ILE A 92 -0.20 3.90 16.01
N VAL A 93 1.10 4.08 16.09
CA VAL A 93 1.72 5.21 16.79
C VAL A 93 2.02 6.34 15.81
N ASN A 94 1.55 7.55 16.12
CA ASN A 94 1.78 8.77 15.33
C ASN A 94 1.34 8.65 13.85
N ASN A 95 0.27 7.92 13.58
CA ASN A 95 -0.22 7.62 12.22
C ASN A 95 0.83 6.96 11.31
N LYS A 96 1.81 6.26 11.87
CA LYS A 96 2.85 5.58 11.10
C LYS A 96 2.65 4.08 11.11
N ILE A 97 2.79 3.49 9.93
CA ILE A 97 2.86 2.05 9.71
C ILE A 97 4.10 1.72 8.87
N TYR A 98 4.42 0.45 8.77
CA TYR A 98 5.60 -0.04 8.05
C TYR A 98 5.14 -0.96 6.93
N GLY A 99 5.44 -0.59 5.69
CA GLY A 99 5.12 -1.38 4.51
C GLY A 99 6.32 -2.21 4.06
N VAL A 100 6.18 -3.53 3.97
CA VAL A 100 7.16 -4.36 3.25
C VAL A 100 6.81 -4.29 1.77
N TRP A 101 7.71 -3.74 0.98
CA TRP A 101 7.53 -3.50 -0.44
C TRP A 101 8.49 -4.33 -1.28
N TYR A 102 8.12 -4.51 -2.54
CA TYR A 102 8.96 -5.10 -3.57
C TYR A 102 8.95 -4.23 -4.81
N ASP A 103 10.06 -4.30 -5.56
CA ASP A 103 10.18 -3.72 -6.89
C ASP A 103 11.20 -4.57 -7.66
N TYR A 104 10.78 -5.17 -8.78
CA TYR A 104 11.68 -5.96 -9.62
C TYR A 104 11.27 -5.87 -11.09
N ASP A 105 12.27 -5.93 -11.96
CA ASP A 105 12.06 -5.96 -13.41
C ASP A 105 11.58 -7.34 -13.84
N ILE A 106 10.46 -7.37 -14.58
CA ILE A 106 9.95 -8.58 -15.23
C ILE A 106 10.68 -8.76 -16.56
N ASP A 107 10.87 -7.65 -17.29
CA ASP A 107 11.64 -7.56 -18.52
C ASP A 107 12.27 -6.14 -18.65
N PRO A 108 13.08 -5.82 -19.67
CA PRO A 108 13.71 -4.51 -19.80
C PRO A 108 12.75 -3.31 -19.92
N TYR A 109 11.47 -3.56 -20.11
CA TYR A 109 10.45 -2.52 -20.32
C TYR A 109 9.37 -2.51 -19.23
N TYR A 110 9.37 -3.50 -18.35
CA TYR A 110 8.32 -3.69 -17.38
C TYR A 110 8.83 -4.14 -16.03
N SER A 111 8.49 -3.38 -14.99
CA SER A 111 8.72 -3.73 -13.59
C SER A 111 7.41 -4.04 -12.86
N SER A 112 7.50 -4.80 -11.81
CA SER A 112 6.39 -5.04 -10.87
C SER A 112 6.79 -4.53 -9.50
N SER A 113 5.98 -3.65 -8.94
CA SER A 113 6.21 -3.11 -7.61
C SER A 113 4.92 -3.09 -6.78
N GLY A 114 5.08 -3.09 -5.47
CA GLY A 114 3.93 -2.99 -4.57
C GLY A 114 4.26 -3.33 -3.13
N TYR A 115 3.22 -3.37 -2.31
CA TYR A 115 3.34 -3.77 -0.91
C TYR A 115 2.86 -5.21 -0.72
N ILE A 116 3.69 -6.03 -0.06
CA ILE A 116 3.37 -7.43 0.30
C ILE A 116 2.59 -7.45 1.60
N GLY A 117 2.90 -6.55 2.55
CA GLY A 117 2.22 -6.47 3.83
C GLY A 117 2.43 -5.12 4.50
N LEU A 118 1.48 -4.77 5.38
CA LEU A 118 1.50 -3.56 6.19
C LEU A 118 1.54 -3.94 7.67
N PHE A 119 2.38 -3.27 8.45
CA PHE A 119 2.68 -3.64 9.83
C PHE A 119 2.61 -2.43 10.76
N SER A 120 2.11 -2.64 11.99
CA SER A 120 2.00 -1.60 13.01
C SER A 120 3.35 -1.20 13.61
N THR A 121 4.34 -2.10 13.59
CA THR A 121 5.68 -1.86 14.12
C THR A 121 6.77 -2.24 13.14
N LEU A 122 7.94 -1.60 13.27
CA LEU A 122 9.13 -1.96 12.50
C LEU A 122 9.55 -3.41 12.76
N GLU A 123 9.46 -3.86 14.01
CA GLU A 123 9.83 -5.22 14.40
C GLU A 123 8.99 -6.27 13.62
N TYR A 124 7.67 -6.06 13.49
CA TYR A 124 6.81 -6.95 12.73
C TYR A 124 7.16 -6.93 11.23
N ALA A 125 7.42 -5.75 10.68
CA ALA A 125 7.85 -5.62 9.29
C ALA A 125 9.19 -6.35 9.03
N GLU A 126 10.16 -6.25 9.94
CA GLU A 126 11.44 -6.95 9.83
C GLU A 126 11.28 -8.47 9.90
N LYS A 127 10.44 -8.99 10.82
CA LYS A 127 10.13 -10.42 10.88
C LYS A 127 9.49 -10.92 9.59
N ALA A 128 8.50 -10.18 9.08
CA ALA A 128 7.82 -10.50 7.84
C ALA A 128 8.78 -10.43 6.64
N LEU A 129 9.61 -9.39 6.54
CA LEU A 129 10.63 -9.25 5.50
C LEU A 129 11.58 -10.44 5.47
N LYS A 130 12.05 -10.87 6.65
CA LYS A 130 12.92 -12.06 6.76
C LYS A 130 12.25 -13.31 6.19
N TRP A 131 10.96 -13.48 6.42
CA TRP A 131 10.19 -14.59 5.86
C TRP A 131 9.96 -14.43 4.35
N TYR A 132 9.56 -13.24 3.87
CA TYR A 132 9.35 -13.00 2.43
C TYR A 132 10.62 -13.24 1.60
N LYS A 133 11.80 -12.95 2.15
CA LYS A 133 13.10 -13.29 1.51
C LYS A 133 13.30 -14.79 1.24
N THR A 134 12.52 -15.66 1.87
CA THR A 134 12.55 -17.10 1.59
C THR A 134 11.70 -17.52 0.39
N TRP A 135 10.85 -16.64 -0.13
CA TRP A 135 9.99 -16.93 -1.28
C TRP A 135 10.80 -17.07 -2.55
N ASP A 136 10.44 -18.07 -3.38
CA ASP A 136 11.22 -18.39 -4.57
C ASP A 136 11.22 -17.26 -5.60
N ILE A 137 10.13 -16.50 -5.72
CA ILE A 137 10.06 -15.36 -6.63
C ILE A 137 11.16 -14.32 -6.33
N PHE A 138 11.42 -14.02 -5.06
CA PHE A 138 12.45 -13.05 -4.68
C PHE A 138 13.87 -13.61 -4.73
N LYS A 139 14.02 -14.94 -4.61
CA LYS A 139 15.32 -15.59 -4.84
C LYS A 139 15.74 -15.52 -6.31
N VAL A 140 14.78 -15.54 -7.23
CA VAL A 140 15.04 -15.47 -8.68
C VAL A 140 15.33 -14.04 -9.13
N HIS A 141 14.57 -13.05 -8.64
CA HIS A 141 14.66 -11.66 -9.07
C HIS A 141 15.66 -10.80 -8.28
N GLY A 142 16.17 -11.29 -7.15
CA GLY A 142 17.11 -10.58 -6.28
C GLY A 142 16.47 -10.05 -5.00
N LEU A 143 17.23 -10.15 -3.90
CA LEU A 143 16.77 -9.74 -2.56
C LEU A 143 16.89 -8.23 -2.33
N GLU A 144 17.65 -7.53 -3.16
CA GLU A 144 17.84 -6.07 -3.16
C GLU A 144 16.55 -5.31 -3.49
N TYR A 145 15.60 -5.97 -4.15
CA TYR A 145 14.30 -5.41 -4.52
C TYR A 145 13.23 -5.56 -3.43
N LEU A 146 13.62 -5.95 -2.22
CA LEU A 146 12.76 -6.02 -1.05
C LEU A 146 13.21 -5.04 0.01
N GLY A 147 12.27 -4.27 0.55
CA GLY A 147 12.57 -3.29 1.57
C GLY A 147 11.41 -2.99 2.52
N ILE A 148 11.67 -2.10 3.47
CA ILE A 148 10.66 -1.57 4.38
C ILE A 148 10.58 -0.06 4.20
N ASN A 149 9.38 0.44 3.98
CA ASN A 149 9.09 1.87 3.95
C ASN A 149 8.24 2.26 5.16
N ILE A 150 8.49 3.46 5.68
CA ILE A 150 7.59 4.10 6.66
C ILE A 150 6.49 4.80 5.87
N ILE A 151 5.24 4.48 6.18
CA ILE A 151 4.05 5.05 5.58
C ILE A 151 3.36 5.90 6.64
N THR A 152 3.06 7.16 6.31
CA THR A 152 2.22 8.02 7.14
C THR A 152 0.78 7.87 6.68
N LEU A 153 -0.10 7.38 7.56
CA LEU A 153 -1.52 7.25 7.27
C LEU A 153 -2.20 8.61 7.16
N ASN A 154 -3.26 8.66 6.36
CA ASN A 154 -4.10 9.82 6.15
C ASN A 154 -3.34 11.01 5.55
N LEU A 155 -2.25 10.72 4.86
CA LEU A 155 -1.48 11.69 4.08
C LEU A 155 -1.66 11.36 2.60
N ARG A 156 -2.23 12.32 1.86
CA ARG A 156 -2.40 12.19 0.41
C ARG A 156 -1.07 12.44 -0.31
N GLY A 157 -0.74 11.55 -1.23
CA GLY A 157 0.32 11.74 -2.23
C GLY A 157 -0.16 12.53 -3.45
N TRP A 158 0.76 12.88 -4.32
CA TRP A 158 0.48 13.50 -5.62
C TRP A 158 -0.40 14.76 -5.56
N THR A 159 -0.21 15.62 -4.55
CA THR A 159 -1.03 16.80 -4.31
C THR A 159 -0.99 17.84 -5.45
N GLU A 160 0.01 17.77 -6.32
CA GLU A 160 0.17 18.64 -7.49
C GLU A 160 -0.27 17.97 -8.81
N GLY A 161 -0.68 16.69 -8.73
CA GLY A 161 -0.94 15.87 -9.91
C GLY A 161 0.35 15.40 -10.60
N PHE A 162 0.25 15.03 -11.88
CA PHE A 162 1.40 14.62 -12.69
C PHE A 162 1.31 15.20 -14.10
N ILE A 163 2.45 15.29 -14.76
CA ILE A 163 2.56 15.72 -16.17
C ILE A 163 3.07 14.55 -16.98
N THR A 164 2.31 14.12 -17.97
CA THR A 164 2.80 13.15 -18.95
C THR A 164 3.56 13.94 -20.04
N VAL A 165 4.85 13.74 -20.12
CA VAL A 165 5.65 14.23 -21.23
C VAL A 165 5.56 13.18 -22.34
N TYR A 166 4.97 13.54 -23.47
CA TYR A 166 5.00 12.71 -24.67
C TYR A 166 6.25 13.14 -25.45
N ASP A 167 7.23 12.26 -25.56
CA ASP A 167 8.32 12.36 -26.52
C ASP A 167 7.87 11.86 -27.89
#